data_29220b604b64119909d07ba7a4d6ee09
#
_entry.id   29220b604b64119909d07ba7a4d6ee09
#
_cell.length_a   1.000
_cell.length_b   1.000
_cell.length_c   1.000
_cell.angle_alpha   90.00
_cell.angle_beta   90.00
_cell.angle_gamma   90.00
#
_symmetry.space_group_name_H-M   'P 1'
#
loop_
_entity.id
_entity.type
_entity.pdbx_description
1 polymer ?
#
loop_
_entity_poly.entity_id
_entity_poly.type
_entity_poly.pdbx_seq_one_letter_code
_entity_poly.pdbx_strand_id
1 'polypeptide(L)'
;MERKKTVLLCVTGGIAAYKIATLASMLVKTGYDVKVVMTQNATNFINPLVFETLTQHKCLIDTFDRNFEYSVEHVTLAKWADIVMIAPATANVIGKLAHGIADDMLTTTVMACAECKKILVPAMNTRMYENPVVQDNLKLLE
;
A
#
# COMPACT_ATOMS: atom_id res chain seq x y z
N MET A 1 -17.61 11.00 20.58
CA MET A 1 -17.49 10.66 19.14
C MET A 1 -16.42 9.61 18.96
N GLU A 2 -16.79 8.58 18.25
CA GLU A 2 -15.81 7.55 17.92
C GLU A 2 -14.82 8.07 16.87
N ARG A 3 -13.57 7.70 17.03
CA ARG A 3 -12.53 7.96 16.05
C ARG A 3 -12.85 7.19 14.76
N LYS A 4 -12.67 7.81 13.62
CA LYS A 4 -12.76 7.09 12.34
C LYS A 4 -11.69 6.01 12.30
N LYS A 5 -12.04 4.85 11.75
CA LYS A 5 -11.04 3.84 11.46
C LYS A 5 -10.17 4.32 10.31
N THR A 6 -8.89 4.00 10.38
CA THR A 6 -7.88 4.46 9.44
C THR A 6 -7.43 3.32 8.54
N VAL A 7 -7.36 3.60 7.26
CA VAL A 7 -6.90 2.63 6.25
C VAL A 7 -5.71 3.21 5.51
N LEU A 8 -4.63 2.46 5.50
CA LEU A 8 -3.47 2.76 4.66
C LEU A 8 -3.55 1.90 3.41
N LEU A 9 -3.77 2.53 2.27
CA LEU A 9 -3.74 1.86 0.97
C LEU A 9 -2.31 1.88 0.44
N CYS A 10 -1.78 0.72 0.17
CA CYS A 10 -0.45 0.54 -0.40
C CYS A 10 -0.60 0.09 -1.85
N VAL A 11 -0.32 1.00 -2.78
CA VAL A 11 -0.56 0.80 -4.21
C VAL A 11 0.74 0.44 -4.92
N THR A 12 0.78 -0.74 -5.51
CA THR A 12 1.97 -1.21 -6.23
C THR A 12 1.80 -1.14 -7.74
N GLY A 13 2.89 -1.27 -8.48
CA GLY A 13 2.94 -0.97 -9.89
C GLY A 13 2.42 -2.08 -10.79
N GLY A 14 1.12 -2.11 -11.00
CA GLY A 14 0.48 -3.01 -11.94
C GLY A 14 -0.67 -2.31 -12.64
N ILE A 15 -1.10 -2.86 -13.76
CA ILE A 15 -2.18 -2.24 -14.55
C ILE A 15 -3.47 -2.11 -13.73
N ALA A 16 -3.70 -3.00 -12.77
CA ALA A 16 -4.87 -2.94 -11.90
C ALA A 16 -4.87 -1.73 -10.94
N ALA A 17 -3.77 -0.98 -10.86
CA ALA A 17 -3.67 0.20 -10.00
C ALA A 17 -4.77 1.23 -10.28
N TYR A 18 -5.20 1.36 -11.55
CA TYR A 18 -6.26 2.31 -11.88
C TYR A 18 -7.58 2.03 -11.17
N LYS A 19 -7.85 0.77 -10.85
CA LYS A 19 -9.08 0.39 -10.13
C LYS A 19 -9.08 0.81 -8.68
N ILE A 20 -7.90 1.08 -8.13
CA ILE A 20 -7.76 1.40 -6.71
C ILE A 20 -8.26 2.82 -6.41
N ALA A 21 -8.33 3.68 -7.41
CA ALA A 21 -8.98 4.99 -7.25
C ALA A 21 -10.44 4.82 -6.82
N THR A 22 -11.16 3.89 -7.45
CA THR A 22 -12.54 3.57 -7.06
C THR A 22 -12.61 3.02 -5.64
N LEU A 23 -11.71 2.14 -5.28
CA LEU A 23 -11.63 1.60 -3.92
C LEU A 23 -11.40 2.70 -2.90
N ALA A 24 -10.44 3.60 -3.17
CA ALA A 24 -10.16 4.74 -2.28
C ALA A 24 -11.41 5.60 -2.08
N SER A 25 -12.10 5.90 -3.17
CA SER A 25 -13.33 6.68 -3.11
C SER A 25 -14.41 5.98 -2.28
N MET A 26 -14.58 4.69 -2.46
CA MET A 26 -15.57 3.91 -1.70
C MET A 26 -15.24 3.88 -0.21
N LEU A 27 -13.98 3.71 0.14
CA LEU A 27 -13.56 3.71 1.54
C LEU A 27 -13.82 5.05 2.21
N VAL A 28 -13.49 6.15 1.54
CA VAL A 28 -13.75 7.49 2.06
C VAL A 28 -15.25 7.71 2.25
N LYS A 29 -16.06 7.33 1.27
CA LYS A 29 -17.52 7.48 1.35
C LYS A 29 -18.14 6.62 2.45
N THR A 30 -17.53 5.50 2.76
CA THR A 30 -18.00 4.60 3.83
C THR A 30 -17.66 5.14 5.22
N GLY A 31 -16.77 6.12 5.31
CA GLY A 31 -16.45 6.78 6.57
C GLY A 31 -15.05 6.50 7.11
N TYR A 32 -14.21 5.82 6.34
CA TYR A 32 -12.81 5.61 6.75
C TYR A 32 -11.98 6.85 6.47
N ASP A 33 -10.97 7.05 7.30
CA ASP A 33 -9.90 8.01 7.01
C ASP A 33 -8.81 7.26 6.26
N VAL A 34 -8.52 7.68 5.03
CA VAL A 34 -7.67 6.92 4.10
C VAL A 34 -6.43 7.71 3.74
N LYS A 35 -5.27 7.09 3.88
CA LYS A 35 -4.00 7.60 3.35
C LYS A 35 -3.45 6.60 2.34
N VAL A 36 -2.67 7.08 1.38
CA VAL A 36 -2.13 6.25 0.30
C VAL A 36 -0.61 6.36 0.25
N VAL A 37 0.03 5.21 0.14
CA VAL A 37 1.46 5.09 -0.16
C VAL A 37 1.57 4.34 -1.48
N MET A 38 2.36 4.87 -2.42
CA MET A 38 2.57 4.27 -3.71
C MET A 38 4.03 3.86 -3.86
N THR A 39 4.28 2.75 -4.56
CA THR A 39 5.63 2.48 -5.05
C THR A 39 5.94 3.47 -6.16
N GLN A 40 7.23 3.71 -6.41
CA GLN A 40 7.64 4.56 -7.54
C GLN A 40 7.08 4.00 -8.85
N ASN A 41 7.09 2.68 -9.01
CA ASN A 41 6.56 2.05 -10.21
C ASN A 41 5.04 2.26 -10.38
N ALA A 42 4.30 2.33 -9.29
CA ALA A 42 2.86 2.57 -9.34
C ALA A 42 2.53 3.92 -10.01
N THR A 43 3.41 4.91 -9.88
CA THR A 43 3.20 6.23 -10.50
C THR A 43 3.22 6.20 -12.02
N ASN A 44 3.71 5.11 -12.62
CA ASN A 44 3.63 4.93 -14.07
C ASN A 44 2.23 4.52 -14.53
N PHE A 45 1.38 4.07 -13.62
CA PHE A 45 0.04 3.58 -13.94
C PHE A 45 -1.07 4.54 -13.49
N ILE A 46 -0.84 5.31 -12.44
CA ILE A 46 -1.82 6.24 -11.93
C ILE A 46 -1.09 7.44 -11.26
N ASN A 47 -1.61 8.63 -11.48
CA ASN A 47 -1.03 9.84 -10.90
C ASN A 47 -1.37 9.95 -9.41
N PRO A 48 -0.38 10.20 -8.55
CA PRO A 48 -0.62 10.40 -7.11
C PRO A 48 -1.69 11.44 -6.80
N LEU A 49 -1.84 12.44 -7.64
CA LEU A 49 -2.83 13.50 -7.46
C LEU A 49 -4.25 12.96 -7.38
N VAL A 50 -4.53 11.85 -8.07
CA VAL A 50 -5.86 11.22 -8.00
C VAL A 50 -6.17 10.82 -6.57
N PHE A 51 -5.23 10.18 -5.89
CA PHE A 51 -5.42 9.76 -4.50
C PHE A 51 -5.46 10.95 -3.54
N GLU A 52 -4.64 11.96 -3.77
CA GLU A 52 -4.65 13.16 -2.94
C GLU A 52 -6.00 13.87 -2.99
N THR A 53 -6.60 13.94 -4.17
CA THR A 53 -7.92 14.53 -4.37
C THR A 53 -9.00 13.72 -3.65
N LEU A 54 -8.94 12.41 -3.73
CA LEU A 54 -9.95 11.52 -3.15
C LEU A 54 -9.85 11.43 -1.62
N THR A 55 -8.64 11.41 -1.08
CA THR A 55 -8.43 11.17 0.35
C THR A 55 -8.23 12.43 1.17
N GLN A 56 -7.93 13.55 0.54
CA GLN A 56 -7.59 14.83 1.20
C GLN A 56 -6.31 14.72 2.04
N HIS A 57 -5.45 13.78 1.72
CA HIS A 57 -4.13 13.60 2.31
C HIS A 57 -3.07 13.54 1.22
N LYS A 58 -1.85 13.95 1.53
CA LYS A 58 -0.73 13.82 0.62
C LYS A 58 -0.44 12.34 0.36
N CYS A 59 -0.25 11.97 -0.91
CA CYS A 59 0.14 10.63 -1.30
C CYS A 59 1.65 10.47 -1.12
N LEU A 60 2.07 9.44 -0.40
CA LEU A 60 3.47 9.22 -0.07
C LEU A 60 4.10 8.24 -1.05
N ILE A 61 5.31 8.53 -1.51
CA ILE A 61 6.00 7.72 -2.51
C ILE A 61 7.45 7.44 -2.09
N ASP A 62 8.18 8.48 -1.73
CA ASP A 62 9.63 8.41 -1.52
C ASP A 62 9.99 8.58 -0.04
N THR A 63 10.81 7.68 0.49
CA THR A 63 11.34 7.76 1.85
C THR A 63 12.30 8.92 2.05
N PHE A 64 12.89 9.42 0.96
CA PHE A 64 13.93 10.45 0.99
C PHE A 64 13.49 11.80 0.44
N ASP A 65 12.18 12.03 0.34
CA ASP A 65 11.65 13.30 -0.13
C ASP A 65 12.00 14.39 0.88
N ARG A 66 12.72 15.41 0.42
CA ARG A 66 13.16 16.53 1.27
C ARG A 66 12.03 17.40 1.79
N ASN A 67 10.85 17.29 1.18
CA ASN A 67 9.66 18.03 1.63
C ASN A 67 8.96 17.36 2.81
N PHE A 68 9.43 16.19 3.20
CA PHE A 68 8.93 15.51 4.39
C PHE A 68 9.86 15.74 5.58
N GLU A 69 9.29 15.89 6.74
CA GLU A 69 10.01 15.80 8.00
C GLU A 69 10.21 14.32 8.36
N TYR A 70 10.80 13.70 7.61
CA TYR A 70 10.88 12.50 7.12
C TYR A 70 11.30 11.33 7.87
N SER A 71 12.22 11.17 8.48
CA SER A 71 12.84 9.95 8.99
C SER A 71 11.93 9.03 9.80
N VAL A 72 10.79 9.53 10.24
CA VAL A 72 9.82 8.77 11.06
C VAL A 72 8.46 8.61 10.39
N GLU A 73 8.33 9.03 9.13
CA GLU A 73 7.05 9.02 8.46
C GLU A 73 6.48 7.60 8.35
N HIS A 74 7.29 6.62 7.99
CA HIS A 74 6.86 5.23 7.93
C HIS A 74 6.43 4.68 9.30
N VAL A 75 7.10 5.11 10.38
CA VAL A 75 6.73 4.70 11.74
C VAL A 75 5.41 5.37 12.16
N THR A 76 5.27 6.65 11.85
CA THR A 76 4.05 7.41 12.13
C THR A 76 2.85 6.79 11.41
N LEU A 77 3.01 6.44 10.13
CA LEU A 77 1.97 5.78 9.36
C LEU A 77 1.62 4.41 9.93
N ALA A 78 2.62 3.64 10.32
CA ALA A 78 2.41 2.32 10.90
C ALA A 78 1.59 2.40 12.19
N LYS A 79 1.84 3.40 13.01
CA LYS A 79 1.07 3.62 14.24
C LYS A 79 -0.32 4.17 13.98
N TRP A 80 -0.46 4.96 12.91
CA TRP A 80 -1.74 5.56 12.55
C TRP A 80 -2.72 4.54 11.98
N ALA A 81 -2.23 3.54 11.23
CA ALA A 81 -3.09 2.63 10.48
C ALA A 81 -3.76 1.58 11.35
N ASP A 82 -5.07 1.47 11.26
CA ASP A 82 -5.82 0.33 11.82
C ASP A 82 -5.78 -0.84 10.85
N ILE A 83 -5.87 -0.54 9.55
CA ILE A 83 -5.87 -1.53 8.46
C ILE A 83 -4.85 -1.10 7.43
N VAL A 84 -4.02 -2.04 6.99
CA VAL A 84 -3.11 -1.85 5.85
C VAL A 84 -3.58 -2.75 4.72
N MET A 85 -3.90 -2.15 3.58
CA MET A 85 -4.38 -2.89 2.42
C MET A 85 -3.39 -2.71 1.27
N ILE A 86 -2.75 -3.79 0.85
CA ILE A 86 -1.82 -3.78 -0.28
C ILE A 86 -2.61 -4.18 -1.52
N ALA A 87 -2.98 -3.19 -2.33
CA ALA A 87 -3.86 -3.36 -3.47
C ALA A 87 -3.53 -2.37 -4.59
N PRO A 88 -3.20 -2.82 -5.78
CA PRO A 88 -2.92 -4.21 -6.13
C PRO A 88 -1.57 -4.62 -5.56
N ALA A 89 -1.41 -5.90 -5.23
CA ALA A 89 -0.14 -6.44 -4.79
C ALA A 89 0.51 -7.20 -5.96
N THR A 90 1.57 -6.66 -6.50
CA THR A 90 2.33 -7.31 -7.58
C THR A 90 3.16 -8.46 -7.04
N ALA A 91 3.54 -9.39 -7.92
CA ALA A 91 4.43 -10.48 -7.55
C ALA A 91 5.74 -9.97 -6.94
N ASN A 92 6.28 -8.87 -7.48
CA ASN A 92 7.49 -8.25 -6.96
C ASN A 92 7.33 -7.81 -5.50
N VAL A 93 6.29 -7.08 -5.21
CA VAL A 93 6.06 -6.58 -3.84
C VAL A 93 5.71 -7.73 -2.89
N ILE A 94 4.93 -8.71 -3.35
CA ILE A 94 4.65 -9.91 -2.55
C ILE A 94 5.95 -10.61 -2.15
N GLY A 95 6.87 -10.77 -3.10
CA GLY A 95 8.18 -11.36 -2.81
C GLY A 95 8.98 -10.55 -1.80
N LYS A 96 9.00 -9.25 -1.93
CA LYS A 96 9.68 -8.37 -0.99
C LYS A 96 9.10 -8.50 0.43
N LEU A 97 7.80 -8.44 0.54
CA LEU A 97 7.13 -8.53 1.85
C LEU A 97 7.36 -9.90 2.50
N ALA A 98 7.33 -10.98 1.70
CA ALA A 98 7.54 -12.33 2.20
C ALA A 98 8.97 -12.56 2.72
N HIS A 99 9.94 -11.85 2.16
CA HIS A 99 11.36 -12.06 2.47
C HIS A 99 12.01 -10.89 3.21
N GLY A 100 11.22 -9.97 3.72
CA GLY A 100 11.74 -8.90 4.59
C GLY A 100 12.54 -7.84 3.87
N ILE A 101 12.27 -7.58 2.60
CA ILE A 101 12.92 -6.52 1.83
C ILE A 101 12.12 -5.23 1.97
N ALA A 102 12.73 -4.21 2.52
CA ALA A 102 12.11 -2.91 2.76
C ALA A 102 12.97 -1.82 2.10
N ASP A 103 12.87 -1.73 0.78
CA ASP A 103 13.73 -0.85 -0.02
C ASP A 103 13.01 0.40 -0.54
N ASP A 104 11.76 0.62 -0.14
CA ASP A 104 11.02 1.83 -0.48
C ASP A 104 10.08 2.21 0.68
N MET A 105 9.37 3.32 0.52
CA MET A 105 8.45 3.81 1.56
C MET A 105 7.36 2.80 1.88
N LEU A 106 6.77 2.19 0.84
CA LEU A 106 5.69 1.24 1.01
C LEU A 106 6.13 0.00 1.79
N THR A 107 7.18 -0.66 1.35
CA THR A 107 7.66 -1.89 1.98
C THR A 107 8.18 -1.62 3.40
N THR A 108 8.83 -0.48 3.60
CA THR A 108 9.31 -0.07 4.92
C THR A 108 8.14 0.16 5.88
N THR A 109 7.09 0.83 5.42
CA THR A 109 5.91 1.11 6.24
C THR A 109 5.18 -0.19 6.61
N VAL A 110 4.99 -1.08 5.65
CA VAL A 110 4.33 -2.37 5.91
C VAL A 110 5.13 -3.18 6.93
N MET A 111 6.46 -3.21 6.80
CA MET A 111 7.32 -3.91 7.74
C MET A 111 7.20 -3.33 9.15
N ALA A 112 7.09 -2.02 9.27
CA ALA A 112 6.96 -1.33 10.56
C ALA A 112 5.58 -1.53 11.20
N CYS A 113 4.59 -1.94 10.42
CA CYS A 113 3.22 -2.11 10.92
C CYS A 113 3.03 -3.51 11.50
N ALA A 114 3.37 -3.66 12.78
CA ALA A 114 3.36 -4.96 13.44
C ALA A 114 1.98 -5.43 13.89
N GLU A 115 1.13 -4.50 14.30
CA GLU A 115 -0.13 -4.83 14.98
C GLU A 115 -1.40 -4.54 14.18
N CYS A 116 -1.29 -3.91 13.03
CA CYS A 116 -2.45 -3.60 12.20
C CYS A 116 -2.91 -4.83 11.42
N LYS A 117 -4.19 -4.87 11.10
CA LYS A 117 -4.73 -5.88 10.19
C LYS A 117 -4.21 -5.60 8.79
N LYS A 118 -3.66 -6.63 8.15
CA LYS A 118 -3.15 -6.53 6.78
C LYS A 118 -4.03 -7.31 5.82
N ILE A 119 -4.34 -6.70 4.69
CA ILE A 119 -5.12 -7.32 3.62
C ILE A 119 -4.27 -7.23 2.35
N LEU A 120 -4.00 -8.36 1.75
CA LEU A 120 -3.20 -8.45 0.52
C LEU A 120 -4.12 -8.82 -0.63
N VAL A 121 -4.11 -8.00 -1.68
CA VAL A 121 -4.96 -8.21 -2.87
C VAL A 121 -4.05 -8.45 -4.08
N PRO A 122 -3.67 -9.70 -4.36
CA PRO A 122 -2.78 -10.01 -5.49
C PRO A 122 -3.42 -9.67 -6.83
N ALA A 123 -2.62 -9.13 -7.74
CA ALA A 123 -3.03 -8.88 -9.11
C ALA A 123 -1.85 -9.07 -10.04
N MET A 124 -1.95 -10.06 -10.92
CA MET A 124 -0.92 -10.39 -11.90
C MET A 124 -1.51 -11.32 -12.95
N ASN A 125 -0.77 -11.56 -14.03
CA ASN A 125 -1.26 -12.53 -15.00
C ASN A 125 -1.25 -13.95 -14.40
N THR A 126 -2.06 -14.84 -14.98
CA THR A 126 -2.28 -16.18 -14.47
C THR A 126 -0.98 -17.00 -14.32
N ARG A 127 -0.08 -16.90 -15.28
CA ARG A 127 1.17 -17.65 -15.23
C ARG A 127 2.07 -17.22 -14.07
N MET A 128 2.10 -15.93 -13.79
CA MET A 128 2.84 -15.43 -12.64
C MET A 128 2.20 -15.91 -11.33
N TYR A 129 0.89 -15.83 -11.25
CA TYR A 129 0.15 -16.27 -10.07
C TYR A 129 0.36 -17.77 -9.79
N GLU A 130 0.38 -18.58 -10.84
CA GLU A 130 0.58 -20.04 -10.73
C GLU A 130 2.04 -20.43 -10.45
N ASN A 131 2.97 -19.51 -10.57
CA ASN A 131 4.38 -19.80 -10.32
C ASN A 131 4.56 -20.29 -8.87
N PRO A 132 5.23 -21.43 -8.66
CA PRO A 132 5.39 -21.97 -7.30
C PRO A 132 6.04 -21.01 -6.32
N VAL A 133 6.97 -20.18 -6.77
CA VAL A 133 7.62 -19.18 -5.90
C VAL A 133 6.62 -18.17 -5.41
N VAL A 134 5.73 -17.69 -6.29
CA VAL A 134 4.68 -16.74 -5.91
C VAL A 134 3.71 -17.38 -4.92
N GLN A 135 3.31 -18.63 -5.18
CA GLN A 135 2.41 -19.35 -4.27
C GLN A 135 3.04 -19.59 -2.90
N ASP A 136 4.33 -19.90 -2.86
CA ASP A 136 5.06 -20.06 -1.61
C ASP A 136 5.14 -18.75 -0.84
N ASN A 137 5.39 -17.65 -1.54
CA ASN A 137 5.43 -16.31 -0.93
C ASN A 137 4.08 -15.93 -0.33
N LEU A 138 2.99 -16.23 -1.02
CA LEU A 138 1.65 -15.97 -0.50
C LEU A 138 1.37 -16.77 0.77
N LYS A 139 1.82 -18.02 0.82
CA LYS A 139 1.68 -18.83 2.03
C LYS A 139 2.48 -18.29 3.20
N LEU A 140 3.68 -17.78 2.94
CA LEU A 140 4.50 -17.16 3.98
C LEU A 140 3.81 -15.93 4.59
N LEU A 141 3.00 -15.22 3.79
CA LEU A 141 2.32 -14.01 4.24
C LEU A 141 0.96 -14.26 4.91
N GLU A 142 0.46 -15.47 4.85
CA GLU A 142 -0.80 -15.84 5.51
C GLU A 142 -0.75 -15.73 7.03
#